data_39eda26b6b97e077bdcc2eec11cfc12d
#
_entry.id   39eda26b6b97e077bdcc2eec11cfc12d
#
_cell.length_a   1.000
_cell.length_b   1.000
_cell.length_c   1.000
_cell.angle_alpha   90.00
_cell.angle_beta   90.00
_cell.angle_gamma   90.00
#
_symmetry.space_group_name_H-M   'P 1'
#
loop_
_entity.id
_entity.type
_entity.pdbx_description
1 polymer ?
#
loop_
_entity_poly.entity_id
_entity_poly.type
_entity_poly.pdbx_seq_one_letter_code
_entity_poly.pdbx_strand_id
1 'polypeptide(L)'
;MTSHLLPAIPAARPAVEHVLAARGRGGYRQYRIPALAVTAKGTLLAAYDGRPNLDDLPSPIDLLIRRSADSGRTWSGQQVVRTGTGLEGFGDPSLLVDAGTGRIFLFHAAGTHAGFFEATPGMDHHDHQVQHCDFSMSDDDGLTWQHRRITADLKASSTREITGIFAAAGQGIQIHCGPHQGRLVQQYVVLSGGRIMAASAYSDNHGDTWRLGRLIEGTADGGAPNENKVAALSDGRLLLHSRATPRRLAAVSDDGGHSWCTPVPVADLPDPSDNGSLARFDGLPSVTGLAAPATDSWLLATNNQDPSLRRNTVLSLSTDDGATWPAKLVLCPGSSAYSTATRMPDGNIGVLYERQGYREIVFASVPPDQLTGQLSSPDAAGPDAGLPPSEPGLAFDMELRSITPGLPAVWQNAGEFHVMAPGGDGWGAESWKEIGQAYSPDQVQVLGTREAQDLNYGPITPGYKAGDILAFTGRARNDGSHTVRDVRLHGPGAGEFPATDLPPGQEVLYFTPTYTVTAEDVKQDAFEVAFAVEAAVGAGRRQLSRTFRCDVASGGITVAGSTGR
;
A
#
# COMPACT_ATOMS: atom_id res chain seq x y z
N MET A 1 22.43 14.75 0.70
CA MET A 1 21.23 13.95 0.44
C MET A 1 20.33 14.78 -0.44
N THR A 2 20.18 14.43 -1.70
CA THR A 2 19.27 15.10 -2.63
C THR A 2 17.85 14.69 -2.28
N SER A 3 17.07 15.61 -1.70
CA SER A 3 15.64 15.41 -1.51
C SER A 3 15.01 15.23 -2.89
N HIS A 4 14.49 14.05 -3.19
CA HIS A 4 13.71 13.83 -4.39
C HIS A 4 12.35 14.49 -4.17
N LEU A 5 12.18 15.66 -4.76
CA LEU A 5 10.89 16.35 -4.84
C LEU A 5 9.89 15.44 -5.54
N LEU A 6 8.84 15.02 -4.84
CA LEU A 6 7.71 14.38 -5.50
C LEU A 6 6.95 15.47 -6.29
N PRO A 7 6.60 15.21 -7.55
CA PRO A 7 5.77 16.15 -8.30
C PRO A 7 4.41 16.31 -7.60
N ALA A 8 3.73 17.43 -7.82
CA ALA A 8 2.36 17.60 -7.34
C ALA A 8 1.45 16.58 -8.03
N ILE A 9 0.97 15.60 -7.25
CA ILE A 9 0.09 14.53 -7.74
C ILE A 9 -1.35 14.88 -7.32
N PRO A 10 -2.35 14.84 -8.22
CA PRO A 10 -3.73 15.12 -7.87
C PRO A 10 -4.26 14.14 -6.82
N ALA A 11 -5.16 14.63 -5.95
CA ALA A 11 -5.88 13.78 -5.02
C ALA A 11 -6.91 12.93 -5.76
N ALA A 12 -7.01 11.65 -5.37
CA ALA A 12 -8.11 10.81 -5.80
C ALA A 12 -9.43 11.29 -5.16
N ARG A 13 -10.52 11.17 -5.92
CA ARG A 13 -11.89 11.41 -5.44
C ARG A 13 -12.65 10.10 -5.56
N PRO A 14 -12.58 9.22 -4.56
CA PRO A 14 -13.32 7.97 -4.60
C PRO A 14 -14.83 8.20 -4.71
N ALA A 15 -15.50 7.44 -5.57
CA ALA A 15 -16.97 7.43 -5.64
C ALA A 15 -17.57 6.75 -4.41
N VAL A 16 -16.81 5.82 -3.81
CA VAL A 16 -17.18 5.09 -2.58
C VAL A 16 -15.92 4.90 -1.75
N GLU A 17 -16.00 5.08 -0.45
CA GLU A 17 -14.96 4.73 0.51
C GLU A 17 -15.57 4.06 1.73
N HIS A 18 -15.01 2.91 2.17
CA HIS A 18 -15.43 2.17 3.34
C HIS A 18 -14.25 1.72 4.19
N VAL A 19 -14.34 1.88 5.49
CA VAL A 19 -13.47 1.21 6.46
C VAL A 19 -14.00 -0.21 6.63
N LEU A 20 -13.30 -1.21 6.07
CA LEU A 20 -13.71 -2.61 6.15
C LEU A 20 -13.30 -3.26 7.47
N ALA A 21 -12.18 -2.86 8.04
CA ALA A 21 -11.71 -3.31 9.33
C ALA A 21 -11.02 -2.17 10.07
N ALA A 22 -11.22 -2.08 11.37
CA ALA A 22 -10.59 -1.08 12.21
C ALA A 22 -10.05 -1.74 13.48
N ARG A 23 -8.86 -1.32 13.90
CA ARG A 23 -8.19 -1.77 15.11
C ARG A 23 -9.13 -1.81 16.31
N GLY A 24 -9.12 -2.93 17.07
CA GLY A 24 -9.94 -3.11 18.27
C GLY A 24 -11.43 -3.28 18.01
N ARG A 25 -11.85 -3.41 16.75
CA ARG A 25 -13.24 -3.67 16.37
C ARG A 25 -13.36 -5.02 15.66
N GLY A 26 -14.56 -5.57 15.59
CA GLY A 26 -14.83 -6.80 14.83
C GLY A 26 -14.14 -8.07 15.35
N GLY A 27 -13.70 -8.08 16.61
CA GLY A 27 -13.12 -9.25 17.28
C GLY A 27 -11.58 -9.31 17.29
N TYR A 28 -10.90 -8.41 16.59
CA TYR A 28 -9.42 -8.44 16.51
C TYR A 28 -8.82 -7.13 16.99
N ARG A 29 -7.67 -7.26 17.65
CA ARG A 29 -6.90 -6.09 18.11
C ARG A 29 -6.23 -5.36 16.97
N GLN A 30 -5.85 -6.09 15.90
CA GLN A 30 -5.13 -5.54 14.76
C GLN A 30 -5.59 -6.20 13.46
N TYR A 31 -5.52 -5.45 12.36
CA TYR A 31 -5.75 -5.94 11.00
C TYR A 31 -4.60 -5.53 10.11
N ARG A 32 -4.17 -6.43 9.23
CA ARG A 32 -3.07 -6.19 8.30
C ARG A 32 -3.29 -6.88 6.96
N ILE A 33 -2.45 -6.58 5.98
CA ILE A 33 -2.18 -7.33 4.76
C ILE A 33 -3.41 -7.44 3.85
N PRO A 34 -3.74 -6.39 3.10
CA PRO A 34 -4.89 -6.37 2.21
C PRO A 34 -4.67 -7.21 0.94
N ALA A 35 -5.69 -8.00 0.55
CA ALA A 35 -5.81 -8.68 -0.73
C ALA A 35 -7.18 -8.39 -1.34
N LEU A 36 -7.23 -8.15 -2.65
CA LEU A 36 -8.46 -7.77 -3.36
C LEU A 36 -8.53 -8.48 -4.72
N ALA A 37 -9.66 -9.10 -5.03
CA ALA A 37 -9.88 -9.70 -6.34
C ALA A 37 -11.36 -9.65 -6.74
N VAL A 38 -11.62 -9.75 -8.05
CA VAL A 38 -12.97 -9.92 -8.62
C VAL A 38 -13.13 -11.37 -9.08
N THR A 39 -14.19 -12.03 -8.62
CA THR A 39 -14.50 -13.41 -9.04
C THR A 39 -15.07 -13.45 -10.47
N ALA A 40 -15.11 -14.63 -11.07
CA ALA A 40 -15.73 -14.84 -12.38
C ALA A 40 -17.24 -14.46 -12.41
N LYS A 41 -17.89 -14.38 -11.25
CA LYS A 41 -19.29 -13.92 -11.12
C LYS A 41 -19.42 -12.42 -10.89
N GLY A 42 -18.29 -11.68 -10.82
CA GLY A 42 -18.26 -10.24 -10.55
C GLY A 42 -18.34 -9.87 -9.08
N THR A 43 -18.27 -10.83 -8.17
CA THR A 43 -18.18 -10.55 -6.71
C THR A 43 -16.80 -10.02 -6.38
N LEU A 44 -16.73 -8.93 -5.63
CA LEU A 44 -15.50 -8.38 -5.10
C LEU A 44 -15.17 -9.05 -3.75
N LEU A 45 -13.96 -9.57 -3.63
CA LEU A 45 -13.44 -10.22 -2.44
C LEU A 45 -12.35 -9.36 -1.82
N ALA A 46 -12.48 -9.02 -0.53
CA ALA A 46 -11.47 -8.35 0.26
C ALA A 46 -11.02 -9.28 1.39
N ALA A 47 -9.76 -9.73 1.33
CA ALA A 47 -9.16 -10.56 2.36
C ALA A 47 -8.07 -9.80 3.13
N TYR A 48 -7.89 -10.14 4.39
CA TYR A 48 -6.89 -9.53 5.27
C TYR A 48 -6.67 -10.38 6.53
N ASP A 49 -5.59 -10.13 7.25
CA ASP A 49 -5.27 -10.77 8.50
C ASP A 49 -6.06 -10.16 9.66
N GLY A 50 -6.54 -11.02 10.56
CA GLY A 50 -6.99 -10.68 11.91
C GLY A 50 -5.93 -11.11 12.92
N ARG A 51 -5.34 -10.16 13.62
CA ARG A 51 -4.13 -10.38 14.43
C ARG A 51 -4.35 -10.02 15.91
N PRO A 52 -3.68 -10.70 16.86
CA PRO A 52 -3.69 -10.30 18.26
C PRO A 52 -2.84 -9.03 18.50
N ASN A 53 -1.87 -8.77 17.63
CA ASN A 53 -0.92 -7.65 17.68
C ASN A 53 -0.35 -7.41 16.28
N LEU A 54 0.79 -6.74 16.15
CA LEU A 54 1.45 -6.49 14.86
C LEU A 54 2.47 -7.56 14.46
N ASP A 55 2.77 -8.53 15.32
CA ASP A 55 3.73 -9.58 14.99
C ASP A 55 3.29 -10.38 13.77
N ASP A 56 4.27 -10.80 13.00
CA ASP A 56 4.11 -11.77 11.94
C ASP A 56 4.07 -13.21 12.50
N LEU A 57 4.05 -14.21 11.63
CA LEU A 57 4.15 -15.61 12.02
C LEU A 57 5.54 -15.90 12.65
N PRO A 58 5.58 -16.72 13.71
CA PRO A 58 4.51 -17.53 14.33
C PRO A 58 3.67 -16.69 15.31
N SER A 59 2.38 -16.63 15.07
CA SER A 59 1.39 -15.88 15.87
C SER A 59 0.00 -16.40 15.50
N PRO A 60 -0.98 -16.41 16.41
CA PRO A 60 -2.32 -16.89 16.10
C PRO A 60 -3.09 -15.89 15.21
N ILE A 61 -2.66 -15.80 13.96
CA ILE A 61 -3.26 -14.97 12.93
C ILE A 61 -4.39 -15.72 12.25
N ASP A 62 -5.54 -15.07 12.10
CA ASP A 62 -6.69 -15.57 11.35
C ASP A 62 -6.73 -14.96 9.96
N LEU A 63 -7.13 -15.77 8.97
CA LEU A 63 -7.48 -15.28 7.63
C LEU A 63 -8.94 -14.87 7.57
N LEU A 64 -9.19 -13.65 7.19
CA LEU A 64 -10.50 -13.03 7.14
C LEU A 64 -10.86 -12.62 5.72
N ILE A 65 -12.17 -12.65 5.41
CA ILE A 65 -12.68 -12.21 4.12
C ILE A 65 -14.02 -11.48 4.26
N ARG A 66 -14.26 -10.54 3.36
CA ARG A 66 -15.56 -9.90 3.09
C ARG A 66 -15.88 -9.99 1.61
N ARG A 67 -17.17 -9.96 1.28
CA ARG A 67 -17.69 -10.06 -0.08
C ARG A 67 -18.57 -8.85 -0.39
N SER A 68 -18.49 -8.36 -1.62
CA SER A 68 -19.40 -7.35 -2.14
C SER A 68 -19.91 -7.79 -3.52
N ALA A 69 -21.22 -7.81 -3.72
CA ALA A 69 -21.85 -8.14 -4.99
C ALA A 69 -22.24 -6.89 -5.82
N ASP A 70 -21.90 -5.70 -5.35
CA ASP A 70 -22.31 -4.41 -5.91
C ASP A 70 -21.15 -3.43 -6.13
N SER A 71 -19.97 -3.99 -6.48
CA SER A 71 -18.73 -3.22 -6.74
C SER A 71 -18.31 -2.36 -5.55
N GLY A 72 -18.41 -2.92 -4.33
CA GLY A 72 -17.91 -2.30 -3.12
C GLY A 72 -18.83 -1.28 -2.47
N ARG A 73 -20.08 -1.10 -2.95
CA ARG A 73 -21.06 -0.20 -2.32
C ARG A 73 -21.54 -0.74 -0.97
N THR A 74 -21.72 -2.05 -0.89
CA THR A 74 -22.03 -2.75 0.36
C THR A 74 -21.16 -3.99 0.54
N TRP A 75 -20.93 -4.39 1.79
CA TRP A 75 -20.06 -5.50 2.14
C TRP A 75 -20.75 -6.45 3.11
N SER A 76 -20.51 -7.74 2.94
CA SER A 76 -20.95 -8.79 3.89
C SER A 76 -20.31 -8.58 5.27
N GLY A 77 -20.84 -9.29 6.27
CA GLY A 77 -20.13 -9.51 7.53
C GLY A 77 -18.75 -10.13 7.29
N GLN A 78 -17.83 -9.93 8.22
CA GLN A 78 -16.52 -10.56 8.22
C GLN A 78 -16.66 -12.06 8.42
N GLN A 79 -16.04 -12.86 7.56
CA GLN A 79 -15.98 -14.31 7.62
C GLN A 79 -14.55 -14.73 7.98
N VAL A 80 -14.41 -15.68 8.89
CA VAL A 80 -13.13 -16.36 9.17
C VAL A 80 -12.97 -17.50 8.19
N VAL A 81 -11.89 -17.49 7.41
CA VAL A 81 -11.54 -18.57 6.48
C VAL A 81 -10.70 -19.64 7.16
N ARG A 82 -9.69 -19.21 7.94
CA ARG A 82 -8.87 -20.08 8.78
C ARG A 82 -8.57 -19.40 10.11
N THR A 83 -8.51 -20.19 11.18
CA THR A 83 -8.23 -19.71 12.54
C THR A 83 -6.88 -20.23 13.02
N GLY A 84 -6.05 -19.32 13.51
CA GLY A 84 -4.80 -19.63 14.18
C GLY A 84 -4.98 -19.90 15.68
N THR A 85 -4.13 -20.74 16.25
CA THR A 85 -4.13 -21.08 17.68
C THR A 85 -2.72 -21.22 18.24
N GLY A 86 -2.45 -20.61 19.38
CA GLY A 86 -1.12 -20.67 20.00
C GLY A 86 -0.05 -20.01 19.14
N LEU A 87 0.90 -20.78 18.62
CA LEU A 87 1.90 -20.32 17.66
C LEU A 87 1.52 -20.62 16.20
N GLU A 88 0.48 -21.43 15.98
CA GLU A 88 -0.03 -21.67 14.65
C GLU A 88 -0.85 -20.49 14.17
N GLY A 89 -0.57 -20.02 12.97
CA GLY A 89 -1.31 -18.95 12.33
C GLY A 89 -1.25 -19.00 10.82
N PHE A 90 -2.13 -18.22 10.20
CA PHE A 90 -2.32 -18.16 8.74
C PHE A 90 -2.38 -16.70 8.33
N GLY A 91 -1.39 -16.24 7.57
CA GLY A 91 -1.25 -14.83 7.23
C GLY A 91 -0.79 -14.60 5.79
N ASP A 92 -0.69 -13.34 5.41
CA ASP A 92 -0.26 -12.89 4.08
C ASP A 92 -1.19 -13.38 2.96
N PRO A 93 -2.49 -13.03 2.99
CA PRO A 93 -3.45 -13.48 1.99
C PRO A 93 -3.11 -12.97 0.59
N SER A 94 -3.23 -13.87 -0.41
CA SER A 94 -3.14 -13.52 -1.83
C SER A 94 -4.25 -14.22 -2.60
N LEU A 95 -5.11 -13.45 -3.24
CA LEU A 95 -6.25 -13.96 -4.00
C LEU A 95 -5.86 -14.23 -5.46
N LEU A 96 -6.29 -15.36 -5.99
CA LEU A 96 -6.20 -15.70 -7.41
C LEU A 96 -7.52 -16.32 -7.87
N VAL A 97 -8.01 -15.88 -9.00
CA VAL A 97 -9.24 -16.39 -9.60
C VAL A 97 -8.92 -17.11 -10.91
N ASP A 98 -9.34 -18.35 -11.03
CA ASP A 98 -9.38 -19.06 -12.30
C ASP A 98 -10.68 -18.69 -13.03
N ALA A 99 -10.60 -17.79 -13.99
CA ALA A 99 -11.76 -17.34 -14.75
C ALA A 99 -12.40 -18.45 -15.61
N GLY A 100 -11.63 -19.51 -15.95
CA GLY A 100 -12.12 -20.64 -16.72
C GLY A 100 -13.06 -21.55 -15.94
N THR A 101 -12.76 -21.80 -14.67
CA THR A 101 -13.57 -22.68 -13.79
C THR A 101 -14.43 -21.91 -12.80
N GLY A 102 -14.10 -20.65 -12.54
CA GLY A 102 -14.69 -19.86 -11.47
C GLY A 102 -14.10 -20.14 -10.07
N ARG A 103 -13.11 -21.05 -9.98
CA ARG A 103 -12.45 -21.40 -8.72
C ARG A 103 -11.64 -20.23 -8.19
N ILE A 104 -11.70 -20.03 -6.88
CA ILE A 104 -10.97 -18.99 -6.16
C ILE A 104 -9.94 -19.67 -5.28
N PHE A 105 -8.70 -19.16 -5.31
CA PHE A 105 -7.62 -19.54 -4.43
C PHE A 105 -7.28 -18.35 -3.52
N LEU A 106 -7.18 -18.60 -2.24
CA LEU A 106 -6.64 -17.70 -1.24
C LEU A 106 -5.36 -18.32 -0.70
N PHE A 107 -4.22 -17.97 -1.31
CA PHE A 107 -2.90 -18.39 -0.85
C PHE A 107 -2.53 -17.68 0.43
N HIS A 108 -1.78 -18.36 1.28
CA HIS A 108 -1.31 -17.80 2.54
C HIS A 108 -0.11 -18.55 3.10
N ALA A 109 0.67 -17.91 3.96
CA ALA A 109 1.65 -18.57 4.80
C ALA A 109 0.94 -19.35 5.91
N ALA A 110 1.56 -20.43 6.34
CA ALA A 110 1.16 -21.20 7.51
C ALA A 110 2.39 -21.40 8.40
N GLY A 111 2.44 -20.66 9.50
CA GLY A 111 3.50 -20.74 10.50
C GLY A 111 3.04 -21.53 11.71
N THR A 112 3.91 -22.37 12.27
CA THR A 112 3.62 -23.13 13.47
C THR A 112 4.51 -22.74 14.63
N HIS A 113 5.83 -22.95 14.56
CA HIS A 113 6.78 -22.57 15.62
C HIS A 113 7.92 -21.71 15.11
N ALA A 114 8.10 -21.64 13.78
CA ALA A 114 9.15 -20.85 13.14
C ALA A 114 8.54 -19.81 12.21
N GLY A 115 9.08 -18.60 12.24
CA GLY A 115 8.81 -17.54 11.26
C GLY A 115 9.65 -17.72 9.99
N PHE A 116 9.59 -16.73 9.13
CA PHE A 116 10.27 -16.78 7.82
C PHE A 116 11.79 -16.94 7.93
N PHE A 117 12.40 -16.26 8.90
CA PHE A 117 13.87 -16.25 9.08
C PHE A 117 14.39 -17.43 9.93
N GLU A 118 13.56 -17.98 10.79
CA GLU A 118 13.90 -19.07 11.71
C GLU A 118 13.53 -20.45 11.17
N ALA A 119 12.78 -20.49 10.07
CA ALA A 119 12.32 -21.73 9.47
C ALA A 119 13.48 -22.61 8.97
N THR A 120 13.35 -23.90 9.19
CA THR A 120 14.30 -24.90 8.72
C THR A 120 13.92 -25.41 7.33
N PRO A 121 14.87 -25.94 6.53
CA PRO A 121 14.54 -26.64 5.30
C PRO A 121 13.73 -27.90 5.60
N GLY A 122 12.80 -28.23 4.72
CA GLY A 122 11.98 -29.44 4.89
C GLY A 122 10.68 -29.36 4.11
N MET A 123 10.02 -30.50 3.99
CA MET A 123 8.77 -30.68 3.26
C MET A 123 7.73 -31.50 4.05
N ASP A 124 8.09 -31.99 5.23
CA ASP A 124 7.18 -32.76 6.08
C ASP A 124 6.06 -31.84 6.59
N HIS A 125 4.83 -32.19 6.31
CA HIS A 125 3.63 -31.44 6.68
C HIS A 125 3.42 -31.31 8.21
N HIS A 126 4.05 -32.19 9.00
CA HIS A 126 3.97 -32.24 10.45
C HIS A 126 5.17 -31.57 11.15
N ASP A 127 6.16 -31.12 10.40
CA ASP A 127 7.33 -30.45 10.98
C ASP A 127 6.99 -29.00 11.33
N HIS A 128 6.93 -28.72 12.61
CA HIS A 128 6.61 -27.39 13.15
C HIS A 128 7.72 -26.36 12.95
N GLN A 129 8.93 -26.76 12.57
CA GLN A 129 10.04 -25.84 12.27
C GLN A 129 10.07 -25.42 10.80
N VAL A 130 9.24 -26.03 9.95
CA VAL A 130 9.08 -25.67 8.55
C VAL A 130 7.99 -24.62 8.41
N GLN A 131 8.32 -23.51 7.74
CA GLN A 131 7.28 -22.58 7.29
C GLN A 131 6.57 -23.18 6.08
N HIS A 132 5.26 -23.26 6.15
CA HIS A 132 4.43 -23.92 5.14
C HIS A 132 3.74 -22.92 4.21
N CYS A 133 3.48 -23.39 3.00
CA CYS A 133 2.63 -22.74 2.01
C CYS A 133 1.33 -23.50 1.90
N ASP A 134 0.25 -22.81 2.19
CA ASP A 134 -1.10 -23.33 2.08
C ASP A 134 -1.92 -22.46 1.12
N PHE A 135 -3.01 -23.00 0.61
CA PHE A 135 -4.10 -22.22 0.09
C PHE A 135 -5.45 -22.72 0.60
N SER A 136 -6.40 -21.82 0.64
CA SER A 136 -7.81 -22.13 0.81
C SER A 136 -8.49 -21.92 -0.53
N MET A 137 -9.31 -22.87 -1.01
CA MET A 137 -10.00 -22.78 -2.28
C MET A 137 -11.50 -22.80 -2.10
N SER A 138 -12.20 -22.09 -3.00
CA SER A 138 -13.65 -22.01 -3.02
C SER A 138 -14.17 -22.20 -4.45
N ASP A 139 -15.19 -23.06 -4.61
CA ASP A 139 -15.91 -23.29 -5.86
C ASP A 139 -17.32 -22.64 -5.83
N ASP A 140 -17.68 -21.96 -4.75
CA ASP A 140 -19.00 -21.38 -4.51
C ASP A 140 -18.96 -19.85 -4.30
N ASP A 141 -18.04 -19.18 -5.00
CA ASP A 141 -17.90 -17.73 -4.99
C ASP A 141 -17.46 -17.16 -3.63
N GLY A 142 -16.62 -17.90 -2.90
CA GLY A 142 -16.06 -17.48 -1.61
C GLY A 142 -16.98 -17.65 -0.41
N LEU A 143 -18.02 -18.48 -0.52
CA LEU A 143 -18.94 -18.78 0.60
C LEU A 143 -18.36 -19.85 1.51
N THR A 144 -17.79 -20.93 0.94
CA THR A 144 -17.13 -21.99 1.70
C THR A 144 -15.72 -22.26 1.18
N TRP A 145 -14.87 -22.82 2.04
CA TRP A 145 -13.45 -22.95 1.76
C TRP A 145 -12.93 -24.35 2.16
N GLN A 146 -12.10 -24.94 1.28
CA GLN A 146 -11.33 -26.14 1.53
C GLN A 146 -9.85 -25.76 1.55
N HIS A 147 -9.05 -26.41 2.42
CA HIS A 147 -7.66 -26.06 2.65
C HIS A 147 -6.72 -27.14 2.12
N ARG A 148 -5.62 -26.72 1.50
CA ARG A 148 -4.57 -27.61 1.00
C ARG A 148 -3.19 -27.02 1.26
N ARG A 149 -2.28 -27.88 1.73
CA ARG A 149 -0.85 -27.59 1.87
C ARG A 149 -0.12 -27.98 0.60
N ILE A 150 0.72 -27.07 0.09
CA ILE A 150 1.50 -27.26 -1.15
C ILE A 150 3.01 -27.05 -0.94
N THR A 151 3.48 -27.03 0.29
CA THR A 151 4.91 -26.84 0.61
C THR A 151 5.79 -27.82 -0.14
N ALA A 152 5.43 -29.11 -0.16
CA ALA A 152 6.19 -30.16 -0.84
C ALA A 152 6.16 -29.95 -2.36
N ASP A 153 5.01 -29.60 -2.96
CA ASP A 153 4.87 -29.35 -4.40
C ASP A 153 5.83 -28.23 -4.85
N LEU A 154 5.93 -27.17 -4.05
CA LEU A 154 6.77 -26.02 -4.36
C LEU A 154 8.26 -26.29 -4.12
N LYS A 155 8.62 -26.75 -2.91
CA LYS A 155 10.03 -26.96 -2.55
C LYS A 155 10.67 -28.10 -3.36
N ALA A 156 9.94 -29.16 -3.68
CA ALA A 156 10.45 -30.27 -4.51
C ALA A 156 10.77 -29.86 -5.95
N SER A 157 10.17 -28.81 -6.48
CA SER A 157 10.46 -28.29 -7.83
C SER A 157 11.65 -27.32 -7.87
N SER A 158 12.16 -26.88 -6.72
CA SER A 158 13.32 -26.00 -6.62
C SER A 158 14.65 -26.75 -6.76
N THR A 159 15.60 -26.15 -7.46
CA THR A 159 16.98 -26.65 -7.53
C THR A 159 17.85 -26.20 -6.36
N ARG A 160 17.33 -25.33 -5.50
CA ARG A 160 18.01 -24.81 -4.31
C ARG A 160 17.25 -25.18 -3.05
N GLU A 161 17.97 -25.34 -1.97
CA GLU A 161 17.37 -25.51 -0.64
C GLU A 161 16.64 -24.23 -0.25
N ILE A 162 15.39 -24.38 0.21
CA ILE A 162 14.52 -23.31 0.67
C ILE A 162 14.22 -23.51 2.15
N THR A 163 14.59 -22.52 2.97
CA THR A 163 14.25 -22.48 4.40
C THR A 163 12.90 -21.82 4.61
N GLY A 164 12.79 -20.48 4.42
CA GLY A 164 11.53 -19.75 4.50
C GLY A 164 10.86 -19.59 3.14
N ILE A 165 9.53 -19.64 3.12
CA ILE A 165 8.72 -19.37 1.91
C ILE A 165 7.31 -18.94 2.31
N PHE A 166 6.80 -17.88 1.68
CA PHE A 166 5.41 -17.45 1.83
C PHE A 166 4.88 -16.81 0.55
N ALA A 167 3.56 -16.85 0.36
CA ALA A 167 2.89 -16.19 -0.76
C ALA A 167 3.02 -14.67 -0.63
N ALA A 168 3.46 -13.99 -1.68
CA ALA A 168 3.48 -12.54 -1.70
C ALA A 168 2.03 -12.01 -1.70
N ALA A 169 1.66 -11.37 -0.60
CA ALA A 169 0.28 -10.98 -0.32
C ALA A 169 -0.31 -10.04 -1.38
N GLY A 170 -1.61 -10.10 -1.61
CA GLY A 170 -2.38 -9.27 -2.54
C GLY A 170 -3.11 -10.08 -3.59
N GLN A 171 -2.51 -10.31 -4.77
CA GLN A 171 -3.14 -11.10 -5.82
C GLN A 171 -2.14 -11.80 -6.73
N GLY A 172 -2.52 -13.03 -7.15
CA GLY A 172 -1.98 -13.72 -8.31
C GLY A 172 -2.80 -13.45 -9.56
N ILE A 173 -2.42 -14.04 -10.70
CA ILE A 173 -3.10 -13.85 -11.98
C ILE A 173 -3.41 -15.17 -12.68
N GLN A 174 -4.36 -15.13 -13.62
CA GLN A 174 -4.44 -16.07 -14.74
C GLN A 174 -3.98 -15.35 -16.00
N ILE A 175 -3.09 -15.98 -16.76
CA ILE A 175 -2.60 -15.41 -18.03
C ILE A 175 -3.74 -15.42 -19.05
N HIS A 176 -4.06 -14.25 -19.62
CA HIS A 176 -5.21 -14.08 -20.50
C HIS A 176 -4.91 -14.28 -22.00
N CYS A 177 -3.62 -14.23 -22.40
CA CYS A 177 -3.20 -14.33 -23.80
C CYS A 177 -1.81 -14.96 -23.94
N GLY A 178 -1.42 -15.25 -25.18
CA GLY A 178 -0.09 -15.76 -25.52
C GLY A 178 0.08 -17.28 -25.30
N PRO A 179 1.33 -17.79 -25.39
CA PRO A 179 1.62 -19.23 -25.36
C PRO A 179 1.22 -19.94 -24.05
N HIS A 180 1.13 -19.19 -22.97
CA HIS A 180 0.78 -19.71 -21.63
C HIS A 180 -0.64 -19.28 -21.19
N GLN A 181 -1.52 -18.96 -22.12
CA GLN A 181 -2.91 -18.62 -21.82
C GLN A 181 -3.58 -19.68 -20.95
N GLY A 182 -4.28 -19.26 -19.89
CA GLY A 182 -4.94 -20.13 -18.93
C GLY A 182 -4.07 -20.54 -17.74
N ARG A 183 -2.75 -20.37 -17.80
CA ARG A 183 -1.84 -20.63 -16.68
C ARG A 183 -2.17 -19.73 -15.50
N LEU A 184 -2.25 -20.33 -14.31
CA LEU A 184 -2.35 -19.60 -13.04
C LEU A 184 -0.95 -19.31 -12.53
N VAL A 185 -0.70 -18.08 -12.04
CA VAL A 185 0.61 -17.65 -11.53
C VAL A 185 0.42 -16.93 -10.20
N GLN A 186 1.11 -17.45 -9.16
CA GLN A 186 1.16 -16.87 -7.81
C GLN A 186 2.59 -16.53 -7.43
N GLN A 187 2.80 -15.37 -6.85
CA GLN A 187 4.10 -14.89 -6.44
C GLN A 187 4.47 -15.31 -5.02
N TYR A 188 5.76 -15.54 -4.81
CA TYR A 188 6.33 -15.97 -3.52
C TYR A 188 7.57 -15.17 -3.16
N VAL A 189 7.78 -15.05 -1.85
CA VAL A 189 9.05 -14.64 -1.24
C VAL A 189 9.71 -15.89 -0.69
N VAL A 190 11.01 -16.03 -0.93
CA VAL A 190 11.78 -17.23 -0.62
C VAL A 190 13.06 -16.85 0.12
N LEU A 191 13.39 -17.60 1.17
CA LEU A 191 14.68 -17.54 1.86
C LEU A 191 15.52 -18.76 1.45
N SER A 192 16.65 -18.52 0.81
CA SER A 192 17.56 -19.58 0.36
C SER A 192 19.01 -19.13 0.55
N GLY A 193 19.80 -19.93 1.27
CA GLY A 193 21.19 -19.59 1.61
C GLY A 193 21.33 -18.29 2.38
N GLY A 194 20.36 -17.96 3.24
CA GLY A 194 20.33 -16.72 4.03
C GLY A 194 19.99 -15.44 3.24
N ARG A 195 19.55 -15.57 1.98
CA ARG A 195 19.18 -14.44 1.10
C ARG A 195 17.69 -14.46 0.78
N ILE A 196 17.05 -13.31 0.86
CA ILE A 196 15.68 -13.11 0.39
C ILE A 196 15.69 -13.05 -1.16
N MET A 197 14.78 -13.80 -1.77
CA MET A 197 14.59 -13.90 -3.20
C MET A 197 13.11 -13.91 -3.52
N ALA A 198 12.75 -13.60 -4.75
CA ALA A 198 11.38 -13.78 -5.25
C ALA A 198 11.30 -15.05 -6.11
N ALA A 199 10.07 -15.57 -6.27
CA ALA A 199 9.78 -16.65 -7.19
C ALA A 199 8.32 -16.62 -7.64
N SER A 200 8.01 -17.24 -8.77
CA SER A 200 6.64 -17.50 -9.19
C SER A 200 6.32 -18.98 -9.06
N ALA A 201 5.19 -19.30 -8.44
CA ALA A 201 4.59 -20.61 -8.58
C ALA A 201 3.53 -20.57 -9.69
N TYR A 202 3.41 -21.63 -10.46
CA TYR A 202 2.43 -21.70 -11.56
C TYR A 202 1.74 -23.05 -11.65
N SER A 203 0.55 -23.04 -12.23
CA SER A 203 -0.27 -24.22 -12.51
C SER A 203 -0.84 -24.15 -13.94
N ASP A 204 -0.72 -25.25 -14.68
CA ASP A 204 -1.26 -25.41 -16.04
C ASP A 204 -2.55 -26.27 -16.07
N ASN A 205 -3.09 -26.65 -14.90
CA ASN A 205 -4.22 -27.54 -14.74
C ASN A 205 -5.21 -27.06 -13.67
N HIS A 206 -5.56 -25.78 -13.72
CA HIS A 206 -6.57 -25.17 -12.86
C HIS A 206 -6.30 -25.30 -11.34
N GLY A 207 -5.01 -25.33 -10.96
CA GLY A 207 -4.58 -25.40 -9.56
C GLY A 207 -4.50 -26.81 -8.97
N ASP A 208 -4.67 -27.88 -9.78
CA ASP A 208 -4.54 -29.26 -9.30
C ASP A 208 -3.09 -29.59 -8.91
N THR A 209 -2.13 -29.07 -9.66
CA THR A 209 -0.69 -29.15 -9.31
C THR A 209 0.00 -27.81 -9.46
N TRP A 210 0.99 -27.56 -8.62
CA TRP A 210 1.78 -26.34 -8.60
C TRP A 210 3.26 -26.64 -8.71
N ARG A 211 4.00 -25.76 -9.36
CA ARG A 211 5.46 -25.81 -9.48
C ARG A 211 6.05 -24.44 -9.20
N LEU A 212 7.19 -24.41 -8.50
CA LEU A 212 7.96 -23.19 -8.32
C LEU A 212 8.90 -23.01 -9.52
N GLY A 213 8.93 -21.81 -10.09
CA GLY A 213 9.91 -21.39 -11.10
C GLY A 213 11.29 -21.15 -10.50
N ARG A 214 12.19 -20.62 -11.32
CA ARG A 214 13.54 -20.25 -10.86
C ARG A 214 13.51 -19.10 -9.90
N LEU A 215 14.40 -19.12 -8.90
CA LEU A 215 14.54 -18.05 -7.93
C LEU A 215 15.12 -16.79 -8.58
N ILE A 216 14.57 -15.64 -8.23
CA ILE A 216 14.99 -14.30 -8.69
C ILE A 216 15.91 -13.72 -7.62
N GLU A 217 17.20 -13.61 -7.91
CA GLU A 217 18.23 -13.30 -6.90
C GLU A 217 18.32 -11.81 -6.54
N GLY A 218 17.97 -10.93 -7.45
CA GLY A 218 18.06 -9.48 -7.24
C GLY A 218 18.76 -8.73 -8.37
N THR A 219 19.00 -7.45 -8.14
CA THR A 219 19.67 -6.56 -9.09
C THR A 219 21.18 -6.80 -9.13
N ALA A 220 21.81 -6.35 -10.22
CA ALA A 220 23.27 -6.49 -10.40
C ALA A 220 24.09 -5.76 -9.34
N ASP A 221 23.53 -4.71 -8.72
CA ASP A 221 24.15 -3.89 -7.67
C ASP A 221 23.74 -4.31 -6.24
N GLY A 222 23.03 -5.46 -6.11
CA GLY A 222 22.73 -6.08 -4.81
C GLY A 222 21.35 -5.76 -4.23
N GLY A 223 20.47 -5.05 -4.94
CA GLY A 223 19.08 -4.85 -4.52
C GLY A 223 18.33 -6.18 -4.47
N ALA A 224 17.70 -6.50 -3.33
CA ALA A 224 17.00 -7.75 -3.13
C ALA A 224 15.50 -7.59 -3.44
N PRO A 225 14.89 -8.47 -4.28
CA PRO A 225 13.45 -8.54 -4.41
C PRO A 225 12.83 -9.15 -3.15
N ASN A 226 11.59 -8.78 -2.88
CA ASN A 226 10.82 -9.25 -1.74
C ASN A 226 9.38 -9.52 -2.21
N GLU A 227 8.36 -9.13 -1.45
CA GLU A 227 6.97 -9.25 -1.87
C GLU A 227 6.76 -8.60 -3.24
N ASN A 228 6.15 -9.37 -4.13
CA ASN A 228 6.12 -9.02 -5.54
C ASN A 228 4.76 -9.34 -6.18
N LYS A 229 4.47 -8.68 -7.26
CA LYS A 229 3.23 -8.81 -8.03
C LYS A 229 3.55 -9.04 -9.49
N VAL A 230 2.60 -9.64 -10.20
CA VAL A 230 2.74 -9.95 -11.61
C VAL A 230 1.53 -9.47 -12.39
N ALA A 231 1.76 -9.02 -13.62
CA ALA A 231 0.72 -8.76 -14.62
C ALA A 231 1.12 -9.34 -15.97
N ALA A 232 0.14 -9.80 -16.74
CA ALA A 232 0.37 -10.18 -18.12
C ALA A 232 0.41 -8.92 -18.99
N LEU A 233 1.40 -8.82 -19.86
CA LEU A 233 1.58 -7.75 -20.84
C LEU A 233 0.75 -7.98 -22.09
N SER A 234 0.68 -6.97 -22.96
CA SER A 234 -0.08 -7.02 -24.22
C SER A 234 0.41 -8.09 -25.18
N ASP A 235 1.69 -8.44 -25.14
CA ASP A 235 2.33 -9.46 -25.98
C ASP A 235 2.38 -10.87 -25.36
N GLY A 236 1.78 -11.06 -24.20
CA GLY A 236 1.73 -12.34 -23.46
C GLY A 236 2.95 -12.63 -22.58
N ARG A 237 3.95 -11.75 -22.53
CA ARG A 237 4.99 -11.78 -21.50
C ARG A 237 4.41 -11.39 -20.15
N LEU A 238 5.19 -11.60 -19.10
CA LEU A 238 4.82 -11.18 -17.75
C LEU A 238 5.76 -10.08 -17.25
N LEU A 239 5.19 -9.08 -16.60
CA LEU A 239 5.91 -8.07 -15.84
C LEU A 239 5.75 -8.36 -14.34
N LEU A 240 6.85 -8.40 -13.62
CA LEU A 240 6.92 -8.49 -12.16
C LEU A 240 7.31 -7.13 -11.60
N HIS A 241 6.61 -6.68 -10.55
CA HIS A 241 7.05 -5.61 -9.67
C HIS A 241 7.30 -6.15 -8.26
N SER A 242 8.44 -5.80 -7.65
CA SER A 242 8.77 -6.16 -6.28
C SER A 242 8.98 -4.92 -5.43
N ARG A 243 8.54 -5.01 -4.16
CA ARG A 243 8.89 -4.00 -3.16
C ARG A 243 10.40 -3.96 -2.97
N ALA A 244 10.93 -2.77 -2.88
CA ALA A 244 12.34 -2.50 -2.61
C ALA A 244 12.49 -1.01 -2.24
N THR A 245 13.66 -0.61 -1.77
CA THR A 245 13.95 0.79 -1.47
C THR A 245 15.25 1.20 -2.19
N PRO A 246 15.35 2.43 -2.69
CA PRO A 246 14.39 3.56 -2.68
C PRO A 246 13.35 3.53 -3.81
N ARG A 247 13.27 2.46 -4.60
CA ARG A 247 12.37 2.29 -5.75
C ARG A 247 11.95 0.85 -5.89
N ARG A 248 10.76 0.63 -6.43
CA ARG A 248 10.31 -0.71 -6.84
C ARG A 248 11.26 -1.33 -7.86
N LEU A 249 11.35 -2.66 -7.85
CA LEU A 249 12.09 -3.41 -8.87
C LEU A 249 11.10 -4.00 -9.87
N ALA A 250 11.53 -4.08 -11.14
CA ALA A 250 10.78 -4.73 -12.20
C ALA A 250 11.63 -5.81 -12.88
N ALA A 251 10.99 -6.91 -13.30
CA ALA A 251 11.58 -7.96 -14.11
C ALA A 251 10.54 -8.48 -15.12
N VAL A 252 11.02 -9.05 -16.23
CA VAL A 252 10.17 -9.61 -17.30
C VAL A 252 10.42 -11.10 -17.43
N SER A 253 9.37 -11.86 -17.72
CA SER A 253 9.40 -13.29 -18.04
C SER A 253 8.82 -13.55 -19.43
N ASP A 254 9.52 -14.33 -20.24
CA ASP A 254 9.09 -14.76 -21.60
C ASP A 254 8.52 -16.19 -21.59
N ASP A 255 8.58 -16.91 -20.47
CA ASP A 255 8.23 -18.33 -20.32
C ASP A 255 7.07 -18.57 -19.33
N GLY A 256 6.22 -17.55 -19.16
CA GLY A 256 5.03 -17.63 -18.32
C GLY A 256 5.33 -17.74 -16.82
N GLY A 257 6.39 -17.10 -16.36
CA GLY A 257 6.76 -17.01 -14.95
C GLY A 257 7.70 -18.11 -14.45
N HIS A 258 8.22 -18.99 -15.33
CA HIS A 258 9.18 -19.99 -14.90
C HIS A 258 10.55 -19.37 -14.62
N SER A 259 10.99 -18.42 -15.46
CA SER A 259 12.23 -17.67 -15.24
C SER A 259 12.04 -16.19 -15.55
N TRP A 260 12.94 -15.36 -15.02
CA TRP A 260 12.85 -13.91 -15.07
C TRP A 260 14.21 -13.30 -15.43
N CYS A 261 14.19 -12.18 -16.14
CA CYS A 261 15.39 -11.38 -16.31
C CYS A 261 15.86 -10.80 -14.97
N THR A 262 17.10 -10.30 -14.92
CA THR A 262 17.62 -9.59 -13.74
C THR A 262 16.75 -8.37 -13.43
N PRO A 263 16.25 -8.22 -12.21
CA PRO A 263 15.44 -7.07 -11.83
C PRO A 263 16.19 -5.74 -11.98
N VAL A 264 15.44 -4.70 -12.34
CA VAL A 264 15.92 -3.32 -12.45
C VAL A 264 15.02 -2.36 -11.71
N PRO A 265 15.55 -1.23 -11.17
CA PRO A 265 14.72 -0.21 -10.52
C PRO A 265 13.75 0.47 -11.48
N VAL A 266 12.50 0.68 -11.06
CA VAL A 266 11.48 1.45 -11.79
C VAL A 266 11.65 2.93 -11.46
N ALA A 267 12.04 3.74 -12.44
CA ALA A 267 12.38 5.16 -12.23
C ALA A 267 11.23 5.98 -11.62
N ASP A 268 10.01 5.74 -12.08
CA ASP A 268 8.82 6.53 -11.75
C ASP A 268 8.10 6.10 -10.47
N LEU A 269 8.53 5.01 -9.84
CA LEU A 269 7.88 4.44 -8.66
C LEU A 269 8.83 4.41 -7.45
N PRO A 270 9.00 5.52 -6.72
CA PRO A 270 9.64 5.53 -5.40
C PRO A 270 8.93 4.52 -4.48
N ASP A 271 9.69 3.86 -3.59
CA ASP A 271 9.12 2.83 -2.72
C ASP A 271 9.95 2.68 -1.43
N PRO A 272 9.32 2.67 -0.26
CA PRO A 272 9.99 2.51 1.03
C PRO A 272 10.09 1.04 1.45
N SER A 273 10.19 0.11 0.51
CA SER A 273 10.00 -1.32 0.74
C SER A 273 8.57 -1.67 1.19
N ASP A 274 7.58 -1.22 0.40
CA ASP A 274 6.16 -1.43 0.66
C ASP A 274 5.52 -2.45 -0.30
N ASN A 275 4.57 -3.26 0.20
CA ASN A 275 3.85 -4.22 -0.62
C ASN A 275 2.70 -3.54 -1.37
N GLY A 276 3.01 -3.04 -2.56
CA GLY A 276 2.04 -2.44 -3.47
C GLY A 276 1.42 -3.46 -4.42
N SER A 277 0.70 -3.00 -5.44
CA SER A 277 0.06 -3.84 -6.44
C SER A 277 0.57 -3.61 -7.87
N LEU A 278 0.24 -4.55 -8.73
CA LEU A 278 0.33 -4.46 -10.18
C LEU A 278 -0.85 -5.22 -10.76
N ALA A 279 -1.66 -4.57 -11.59
CA ALA A 279 -2.87 -5.16 -12.17
C ALA A 279 -3.12 -4.63 -13.58
N ARG A 280 -3.87 -5.37 -14.39
CA ARG A 280 -4.32 -4.89 -15.69
C ARG A 280 -5.44 -3.86 -15.55
N PHE A 281 -5.36 -2.81 -16.36
CA PHE A 281 -6.40 -1.78 -16.41
C PHE A 281 -7.72 -2.31 -17.00
N ASP A 282 -7.68 -3.25 -17.94
CA ASP A 282 -8.87 -3.87 -18.55
C ASP A 282 -9.56 -4.92 -17.66
N GLY A 283 -8.89 -5.34 -16.58
CA GLY A 283 -9.43 -6.33 -15.62
C GLY A 283 -9.42 -7.78 -16.10
N LEU A 284 -8.82 -8.07 -17.25
CA LEU A 284 -8.73 -9.43 -17.79
C LEU A 284 -7.88 -10.34 -16.90
N PRO A 285 -8.23 -11.65 -16.80
CA PRO A 285 -9.38 -12.32 -17.43
C PRO A 285 -10.66 -12.30 -16.60
N SER A 286 -10.66 -11.78 -15.38
CA SER A 286 -11.82 -11.84 -14.47
C SER A 286 -12.95 -10.89 -14.86
N VAL A 287 -12.64 -9.76 -15.47
CA VAL A 287 -13.62 -8.77 -15.94
C VAL A 287 -13.52 -8.63 -17.46
N THR A 288 -14.41 -9.24 -18.21
CA THR A 288 -14.31 -9.30 -19.68
C THR A 288 -15.00 -8.16 -20.42
N GLY A 289 -15.96 -7.50 -19.79
CA GLY A 289 -16.79 -6.46 -20.42
C GLY A 289 -16.10 -5.11 -20.64
N LEU A 290 -14.88 -4.91 -20.10
CA LEU A 290 -14.15 -3.64 -20.12
C LEU A 290 -12.94 -3.67 -21.05
N ALA A 291 -12.62 -4.82 -21.63
CA ALA A 291 -11.47 -4.95 -22.52
C ALA A 291 -11.67 -4.13 -23.80
N ALA A 292 -10.69 -3.34 -24.17
CA ALA A 292 -10.64 -2.58 -25.41
C ALA A 292 -9.21 -2.64 -25.98
N PRO A 293 -9.01 -2.86 -27.28
CA PRO A 293 -7.66 -2.96 -27.87
C PRO A 293 -6.77 -1.75 -27.58
N ALA A 294 -7.36 -0.57 -27.44
CA ALA A 294 -6.62 0.66 -27.11
C ALA A 294 -6.04 0.67 -25.68
N THR A 295 -6.49 -0.23 -24.80
CA THR A 295 -6.04 -0.31 -23.39
C THR A 295 -5.34 -1.63 -23.07
N ASP A 296 -4.98 -2.41 -24.07
CA ASP A 296 -4.37 -3.72 -23.88
C ASP A 296 -2.99 -3.65 -23.20
N SER A 297 -2.21 -2.58 -23.46
CA SER A 297 -0.95 -2.28 -22.80
C SER A 297 -1.06 -1.52 -21.46
N TRP A 298 -2.28 -1.31 -20.96
CA TRP A 298 -2.50 -0.45 -19.80
C TRP A 298 -2.46 -1.24 -18.48
N LEU A 299 -1.65 -0.73 -17.54
CA LEU A 299 -1.44 -1.33 -16.23
C LEU A 299 -1.73 -0.32 -15.12
N LEU A 300 -2.18 -0.84 -13.99
CA LEU A 300 -2.38 -0.13 -12.73
C LEU A 300 -1.32 -0.56 -11.72
N ALA A 301 -0.78 0.38 -10.96
CA ALA A 301 0.04 0.09 -9.80
C ALA A 301 -0.41 0.92 -8.60
N THR A 302 -0.35 0.33 -7.41
CA THR A 302 -0.44 1.09 -6.16
C THR A 302 0.78 0.82 -5.30
N ASN A 303 1.31 1.85 -4.67
CA ASN A 303 2.35 1.75 -3.66
C ASN A 303 2.49 3.06 -2.88
N ASN A 304 3.22 3.04 -1.80
CA ASN A 304 3.61 4.25 -1.09
C ASN A 304 4.72 4.95 -1.87
N GLN A 305 4.43 6.14 -2.39
CA GLN A 305 5.41 6.88 -3.20
C GLN A 305 6.27 7.82 -2.33
N ASP A 306 7.06 7.19 -1.49
CA ASP A 306 8.11 7.81 -0.71
C ASP A 306 9.32 6.85 -0.69
N PRO A 307 10.56 7.32 -0.83
CA PRO A 307 11.72 6.43 -0.91
C PRO A 307 12.16 5.82 0.42
N SER A 308 11.58 6.22 1.54
CA SER A 308 12.06 5.84 2.89
C SER A 308 10.97 5.55 3.91
N LEU A 309 9.78 6.13 3.75
CA LEU A 309 8.69 6.00 4.73
C LEU A 309 7.44 5.39 4.10
N ARG A 310 6.73 4.53 4.83
CA ARG A 310 5.43 4.01 4.43
C ARG A 310 4.35 5.07 4.57
N ARG A 311 4.23 5.89 3.55
CA ARG A 311 3.26 6.98 3.45
C ARG A 311 2.90 7.27 2.00
N ASN A 312 1.79 7.99 1.81
CA ASN A 312 1.37 8.48 0.51
C ASN A 312 1.07 7.35 -0.48
N THR A 313 0.03 6.56 -0.19
CA THR A 313 -0.47 5.56 -1.14
C THR A 313 -0.95 6.25 -2.41
N VAL A 314 -0.35 5.89 -3.53
CA VAL A 314 -0.62 6.45 -4.86
C VAL A 314 -1.12 5.35 -5.78
N LEU A 315 -2.17 5.65 -6.54
CA LEU A 315 -2.63 4.86 -7.68
C LEU A 315 -2.01 5.44 -8.95
N SER A 316 -1.29 4.61 -9.70
CA SER A 316 -0.58 4.99 -10.93
C SER A 316 -1.10 4.21 -12.12
N LEU A 317 -1.13 4.84 -13.29
CA LEU A 317 -1.49 4.25 -14.58
C LEU A 317 -0.31 4.31 -15.54
N SER A 318 0.00 3.17 -16.13
CA SER A 318 0.87 3.03 -17.31
C SER A 318 0.03 2.74 -18.54
N THR A 319 0.45 3.23 -19.71
CA THR A 319 -0.19 2.96 -21.01
C THR A 319 0.75 2.25 -21.99
N ASP A 320 1.92 1.84 -21.53
CA ASP A 320 3.04 1.31 -22.31
C ASP A 320 3.67 0.06 -21.68
N ASP A 321 2.82 -0.87 -21.23
CA ASP A 321 3.22 -2.15 -20.60
C ASP A 321 4.14 -1.97 -19.37
N GLY A 322 3.96 -0.87 -18.62
CA GLY A 322 4.70 -0.60 -17.39
C GLY A 322 6.06 0.09 -17.58
N ALA A 323 6.38 0.54 -18.80
CA ALA A 323 7.63 1.25 -19.06
C ALA A 323 7.65 2.64 -18.41
N THR A 324 6.53 3.37 -18.43
CA THR A 324 6.34 4.66 -17.75
C THR A 324 5.01 4.73 -16.99
N TRP A 325 4.91 5.65 -16.02
CA TRP A 325 3.74 5.81 -15.14
C TRP A 325 3.29 7.29 -15.11
N PRO A 326 2.77 7.83 -16.24
CA PRO A 326 2.53 9.26 -16.42
C PRO A 326 1.33 9.80 -15.63
N ALA A 327 0.33 8.98 -15.35
CA ALA A 327 -0.86 9.44 -14.63
C ALA A 327 -0.92 8.85 -13.22
N LYS A 328 -1.15 9.71 -12.22
CA LYS A 328 -1.10 9.35 -10.80
C LYS A 328 -2.17 10.06 -10.00
N LEU A 329 -2.66 9.37 -8.94
CA LEU A 329 -3.61 9.92 -7.97
C LEU A 329 -3.18 9.55 -6.57
N VAL A 330 -3.13 10.51 -5.64
CA VAL A 330 -2.93 10.24 -4.22
C VAL A 330 -4.25 9.74 -3.64
N LEU A 331 -4.26 8.50 -3.17
CA LEU A 331 -5.39 7.88 -2.47
C LEU A 331 -5.39 8.21 -0.98
N CYS A 332 -4.22 8.05 -0.35
CA CYS A 332 -4.07 8.26 1.08
C CYS A 332 -2.81 9.08 1.33
N PRO A 333 -2.96 10.38 1.59
CA PRO A 333 -1.84 11.21 2.03
C PRO A 333 -1.47 10.86 3.47
N GLY A 334 -0.19 10.97 3.81
CA GLY A 334 0.32 10.64 5.14
C GLY A 334 0.46 9.14 5.37
N SER A 335 0.44 8.75 6.64
CA SER A 335 0.70 7.39 7.09
C SER A 335 -0.22 6.36 6.44
N SER A 336 0.35 5.50 5.63
CA SER A 336 -0.31 4.43 4.90
C SER A 336 0.71 3.32 4.60
N ALA A 337 0.23 2.12 4.29
CA ALA A 337 1.10 1.00 4.02
C ALA A 337 0.55 0.14 2.88
N TYR A 338 0.60 -1.18 3.02
CA TYR A 338 0.24 -2.14 1.99
C TYR A 338 -1.04 -1.78 1.24
N SER A 339 -1.02 -2.00 -0.08
CA SER A 339 -2.15 -1.68 -0.96
C SER A 339 -2.28 -2.70 -2.10
N THR A 340 -3.51 -2.90 -2.55
CA THR A 340 -3.82 -3.75 -3.69
C THR A 340 -4.94 -3.13 -4.52
N ALA A 341 -4.90 -3.28 -5.84
CA ALA A 341 -5.89 -2.72 -6.75
C ALA A 341 -6.39 -3.76 -7.75
N THR A 342 -7.63 -3.61 -8.17
CA THR A 342 -8.25 -4.42 -9.22
C THR A 342 -9.26 -3.59 -10.02
N ARG A 343 -9.49 -3.96 -11.29
CA ARG A 343 -10.60 -3.42 -12.06
C ARG A 343 -11.90 -4.10 -11.65
N MET A 344 -12.95 -3.32 -11.49
CA MET A 344 -14.25 -3.82 -11.05
C MET A 344 -15.27 -3.92 -12.21
N PRO A 345 -16.32 -4.74 -12.08
CA PRO A 345 -17.32 -4.92 -13.13
C PRO A 345 -18.08 -3.64 -13.53
N ASP A 346 -18.22 -2.70 -12.61
CA ASP A 346 -18.85 -1.38 -12.88
C ASP A 346 -17.92 -0.41 -13.63
N GLY A 347 -16.70 -0.84 -13.95
CA GLY A 347 -15.71 -0.05 -14.65
C GLY A 347 -14.83 0.84 -13.76
N ASN A 348 -15.08 0.93 -12.47
CA ASN A 348 -14.22 1.64 -11.54
C ASN A 348 -12.99 0.80 -11.14
N ILE A 349 -12.02 1.45 -10.51
CA ILE A 349 -10.84 0.81 -9.93
C ILE A 349 -11.08 0.66 -8.44
N GLY A 350 -11.15 -0.58 -7.96
CA GLY A 350 -11.20 -0.90 -6.54
C GLY A 350 -9.80 -0.92 -5.96
N VAL A 351 -9.58 -0.26 -4.83
CA VAL A 351 -8.31 -0.27 -4.09
C VAL A 351 -8.58 -0.61 -2.64
N LEU A 352 -7.81 -1.54 -2.10
CA LEU A 352 -7.82 -1.88 -0.67
C LEU A 352 -6.45 -1.54 -0.09
N TYR A 353 -6.40 -0.78 1.00
CA TYR A 353 -5.15 -0.29 1.56
C TYR A 353 -5.19 -0.09 3.07
N GLU A 354 -4.01 -0.09 3.69
CA GLU A 354 -3.80 0.22 5.11
C GLU A 354 -3.59 1.73 5.29
N ARG A 355 -4.18 2.33 6.31
CA ARG A 355 -3.95 3.74 6.65
C ARG A 355 -3.79 4.00 8.15
N GLN A 356 -3.28 5.20 8.48
CA GLN A 356 -3.14 5.72 9.84
C GLN A 356 -2.33 4.79 10.76
N GLY A 357 -1.14 4.34 10.31
CA GLY A 357 -0.30 3.44 11.10
C GLY A 357 -0.99 2.12 11.41
N TYR A 358 -1.52 1.46 10.38
CA TYR A 358 -2.25 0.17 10.46
C TYR A 358 -3.53 0.20 11.31
N ARG A 359 -4.17 1.36 11.50
CA ARG A 359 -5.44 1.45 12.25
C ARG A 359 -6.62 0.93 11.46
N GLU A 360 -6.57 1.03 10.14
CA GLU A 360 -7.70 0.74 9.28
C GLU A 360 -7.28 0.03 8.00
N ILE A 361 -8.12 -0.91 7.58
CA ILE A 361 -8.17 -1.44 6.21
C ILE A 361 -9.30 -0.73 5.49
N VAL A 362 -8.97 -0.01 4.42
CA VAL A 362 -9.90 0.85 3.71
C VAL A 362 -10.07 0.38 2.28
N PHE A 363 -11.31 0.29 1.83
CA PHE A 363 -11.67 0.11 0.43
C PHE A 363 -12.08 1.45 -0.18
N ALA A 364 -11.55 1.75 -1.37
CA ALA A 364 -11.93 2.89 -2.18
C ALA A 364 -12.28 2.47 -3.62
N SER A 365 -13.36 3.02 -4.17
CA SER A 365 -13.75 2.89 -5.58
C SER A 365 -13.41 4.17 -6.33
N VAL A 366 -12.47 4.12 -7.26
CA VAL A 366 -11.95 5.29 -7.99
C VAL A 366 -12.41 5.25 -9.45
N PRO A 367 -13.12 6.27 -9.94
CA PRO A 367 -13.44 6.41 -11.35
C PRO A 367 -12.17 6.52 -12.21
N PRO A 368 -12.04 5.75 -13.31
CA PRO A 368 -10.81 5.68 -14.11
C PRO A 368 -10.53 6.97 -14.90
N ASP A 369 -11.55 7.77 -15.17
CA ASP A 369 -11.43 9.06 -15.86
C ASP A 369 -10.53 10.05 -15.14
N GLN A 370 -10.38 9.94 -13.82
CA GLN A 370 -9.45 10.75 -13.05
C GLN A 370 -7.97 10.47 -13.39
N LEU A 371 -7.66 9.26 -13.86
CA LEU A 371 -6.33 8.90 -14.39
C LEU A 371 -6.25 9.17 -15.90
N THR A 372 -7.22 8.67 -16.65
CA THR A 372 -7.19 8.78 -18.12
C THR A 372 -7.32 10.22 -18.60
N GLY A 373 -8.02 11.08 -17.87
CA GLY A 373 -8.10 12.51 -18.13
C GLY A 373 -6.75 13.23 -18.08
N GLN A 374 -5.77 12.70 -17.32
CA GLN A 374 -4.41 13.25 -17.28
C GLN A 374 -3.60 12.94 -18.54
N LEU A 375 -3.95 11.87 -19.28
CA LEU A 375 -3.27 11.48 -20.52
C LEU A 375 -3.69 12.35 -21.72
N SER A 376 -4.86 13.00 -21.64
CA SER A 376 -5.45 13.79 -22.71
C SER A 376 -4.98 15.25 -22.73
N SER A 377 -4.03 15.62 -21.87
CA SER A 377 -3.46 16.96 -21.80
C SER A 377 -2.04 17.04 -22.35
N PRO A 378 -1.83 17.05 -23.69
CA PRO A 378 -0.68 17.68 -24.25
C PRO A 378 -0.99 19.18 -24.25
N ASP A 379 -0.17 20.03 -23.60
CA ASP A 379 -0.07 21.48 -23.78
C ASP A 379 -1.26 22.19 -24.47
N ALA A 380 -2.46 22.08 -23.91
CA ALA A 380 -3.58 22.90 -24.35
C ALA A 380 -3.62 24.21 -23.54
N ALA A 381 -2.53 24.96 -23.61
CA ALA A 381 -2.60 26.39 -23.49
C ALA A 381 -3.08 26.96 -24.84
N GLY A 382 -4.33 26.65 -25.20
CA GLY A 382 -5.05 27.40 -26.24
C GLY A 382 -5.49 28.74 -25.66
N PRO A 383 -5.51 29.82 -26.44
CA PRO A 383 -5.90 31.14 -25.96
C PRO A 383 -7.35 31.13 -25.47
N ASP A 384 -7.56 31.69 -24.28
CA ASP A 384 -8.86 31.93 -23.67
C ASP A 384 -9.85 32.52 -24.68
N ALA A 385 -10.83 31.76 -25.12
CA ALA A 385 -11.95 32.28 -25.89
C ALA A 385 -12.99 32.81 -24.89
N GLY A 386 -12.91 34.10 -24.67
CA GLY A 386 -13.93 35.04 -24.25
C GLY A 386 -15.13 34.55 -23.43
N LEU A 387 -14.92 34.18 -22.15
CA LEU A 387 -15.96 34.16 -21.12
C LEU A 387 -15.87 35.46 -20.29
N PRO A 388 -16.99 36.01 -19.79
CA PRO A 388 -16.95 37.22 -18.99
C PRO A 388 -16.11 37.02 -17.73
N PRO A 389 -15.43 38.06 -17.21
CA PRO A 389 -14.54 37.91 -16.06
C PRO A 389 -15.35 37.56 -14.81
N SER A 390 -15.26 36.30 -14.39
CA SER A 390 -15.61 35.89 -13.04
C SER A 390 -14.39 36.06 -12.16
N GLU A 391 -14.58 36.40 -10.89
CA GLU A 391 -13.49 36.62 -9.95
C GLU A 391 -12.54 35.42 -9.85
N PRO A 392 -11.23 35.67 -9.67
CA PRO A 392 -10.27 34.58 -9.53
C PRO A 392 -10.55 33.77 -8.27
N GLY A 393 -10.82 32.49 -8.45
CA GLY A 393 -11.18 31.57 -7.36
C GLY A 393 -10.02 30.67 -6.95
N LEU A 394 -9.16 31.12 -6.05
CA LEU A 394 -8.25 30.23 -5.34
C LEU A 394 -8.84 29.91 -3.98
N ALA A 395 -9.06 28.62 -3.71
CA ALA A 395 -9.41 28.09 -2.39
C ALA A 395 -8.22 27.31 -1.82
N PHE A 396 -7.99 27.41 -0.52
CA PHE A 396 -6.95 26.67 0.18
C PHE A 396 -7.50 26.09 1.48
N ASP A 397 -7.23 24.82 1.68
CA ASP A 397 -7.56 24.11 2.92
C ASP A 397 -6.37 23.28 3.40
N MET A 398 -6.28 23.09 4.70
CA MET A 398 -5.22 22.32 5.35
C MET A 398 -5.80 21.63 6.57
N GLU A 399 -5.39 20.40 6.81
CA GLU A 399 -5.81 19.62 7.98
C GLU A 399 -4.64 18.80 8.55
N LEU A 400 -4.67 18.55 9.85
CA LEU A 400 -3.77 17.59 10.49
C LEU A 400 -4.21 16.17 10.13
N ARG A 401 -3.27 15.35 9.66
CA ARG A 401 -3.53 13.95 9.30
C ARG A 401 -3.03 12.96 10.32
N SER A 402 -1.85 13.19 10.87
CA SER A 402 -1.28 12.27 11.85
C SER A 402 -0.32 12.99 12.77
N ILE A 403 -0.15 12.42 13.95
CA ILE A 403 0.91 12.78 14.89
C ILE A 403 1.75 11.51 15.08
N THR A 404 3.03 11.61 14.75
CA THR A 404 3.99 10.54 14.99
C THR A 404 4.82 10.89 16.22
N PRO A 405 4.89 10.02 17.23
CA PRO A 405 5.72 10.26 18.40
C PRO A 405 7.18 10.52 18.02
N GLY A 406 7.79 11.52 18.63
CA GLY A 406 9.20 11.87 18.42
C GLY A 406 10.17 10.89 19.05
N LEU A 407 9.69 10.10 20.02
CA LEU A 407 10.41 8.98 20.60
C LEU A 407 9.90 7.68 20.01
N PRO A 408 10.78 6.70 19.77
CA PRO A 408 10.35 5.39 19.35
C PRO A 408 9.32 4.83 20.33
N ALA A 409 8.23 4.28 19.78
CA ALA A 409 7.29 3.54 20.58
C ALA A 409 7.80 2.10 20.73
N VAL A 410 7.93 1.64 21.97
CA VAL A 410 8.48 0.33 22.29
C VAL A 410 7.43 -0.52 22.98
N TRP A 411 7.29 -1.76 22.59
CA TRP A 411 6.51 -2.74 23.34
C TRP A 411 7.28 -4.02 23.54
N GLN A 412 7.00 -4.70 24.65
CA GLN A 412 7.63 -5.97 25.00
C GLN A 412 6.80 -7.15 24.45
N ASN A 413 7.45 -8.04 23.72
CA ASN A 413 6.87 -9.25 23.21
C ASN A 413 7.72 -10.45 23.64
N ALA A 414 7.18 -11.36 24.48
CA ALA A 414 7.83 -12.61 24.89
C ALA A 414 9.30 -12.43 25.35
N GLY A 415 9.62 -11.31 26.01
CA GLY A 415 10.98 -11.00 26.46
C GLY A 415 11.81 -10.15 25.48
N GLU A 416 11.29 -9.89 24.31
CA GLU A 416 11.88 -8.98 23.33
C GLU A 416 11.12 -7.65 23.27
N PHE A 417 11.81 -6.60 22.86
CA PHE A 417 11.20 -5.29 22.66
C PHE A 417 11.13 -5.01 21.16
N HIS A 418 9.97 -4.56 20.71
CA HIS A 418 9.76 -4.11 19.35
C HIS A 418 9.64 -2.59 19.34
N VAL A 419 10.17 -1.96 18.31
CA VAL A 419 10.20 -0.51 18.18
C VAL A 419 9.55 -0.06 16.92
N MET A 420 8.74 0.97 17.04
CA MET A 420 8.35 1.80 15.93
C MET A 420 9.30 2.99 15.84
N ALA A 421 10.07 3.09 14.77
CA ALA A 421 10.99 4.19 14.55
C ALA A 421 10.26 5.54 14.52
N PRO A 422 10.87 6.62 15.03
CA PRO A 422 10.30 7.95 14.93
C PRO A 422 10.05 8.33 13.46
N GLY A 423 8.86 8.83 13.17
CA GLY A 423 8.47 9.21 11.81
C GLY A 423 8.23 8.04 10.86
N GLY A 424 8.37 6.81 11.31
CA GLY A 424 8.16 5.60 10.51
C GLY A 424 6.78 4.99 10.76
N ASP A 425 6.14 4.59 9.68
CA ASP A 425 4.99 3.69 9.70
C ASP A 425 5.47 2.24 9.53
N GLY A 426 6.77 2.09 9.44
CA GLY A 426 7.45 0.84 9.17
C GLY A 426 7.89 0.18 10.44
N TRP A 427 7.55 -1.08 10.51
CA TRP A 427 8.22 -2.06 11.27
C TRP A 427 9.68 -2.17 10.81
N GLY A 428 10.60 -1.77 11.67
CA GLY A 428 11.85 -2.44 11.77
C GLY A 428 11.70 -3.35 12.99
N ALA A 429 11.73 -4.65 12.85
CA ALA A 429 12.00 -5.54 13.97
C ALA A 429 13.48 -5.33 14.33
N GLU A 430 13.74 -4.28 15.06
CA GLU A 430 15.04 -4.12 15.69
C GLU A 430 14.94 -4.82 17.04
N SER A 431 15.90 -5.68 17.34
CA SER A 431 15.97 -6.28 18.66
C SER A 431 16.15 -5.18 19.71
N TRP A 432 15.59 -5.33 20.91
CA TRP A 432 15.81 -4.38 22.00
C TRP A 432 17.30 -4.09 22.24
N LYS A 433 18.16 -5.03 21.90
CA LYS A 433 19.61 -4.89 21.98
C LYS A 433 20.12 -3.81 21.02
N GLU A 434 19.61 -3.75 19.81
CA GLU A 434 19.94 -2.72 18.82
C GLU A 434 19.35 -1.37 19.22
N ILE A 435 18.14 -1.36 19.75
CA ILE A 435 17.47 -0.17 20.25
C ILE A 435 18.16 0.36 21.50
N GLY A 436 18.52 -0.52 22.45
CA GLY A 436 19.26 -0.15 23.66
C GLY A 436 20.67 0.39 23.38
N GLN A 437 21.21 0.16 22.18
CA GLN A 437 22.43 0.81 21.69
C GLN A 437 22.17 2.20 21.09
N ALA A 438 20.98 2.42 20.53
CA ALA A 438 20.61 3.66 19.86
C ALA A 438 19.90 4.66 20.80
N TYR A 439 19.18 4.16 21.81
CA TYR A 439 18.34 4.98 22.69
C TYR A 439 18.50 4.55 24.15
N SER A 440 18.59 5.52 25.06
CA SER A 440 18.50 5.26 26.50
C SER A 440 17.03 5.01 26.92
N PRO A 441 16.77 4.32 28.05
CA PRO A 441 15.41 4.00 28.50
C PRO A 441 14.46 5.19 28.65
N ASP A 442 15.01 6.38 28.88
CA ASP A 442 14.28 7.65 28.97
C ASP A 442 13.96 8.27 27.60
N GLN A 443 14.55 7.77 26.52
CA GLN A 443 14.36 8.20 25.15
C GLN A 443 13.33 7.35 24.39
N VAL A 444 12.72 6.36 25.03
CA VAL A 444 11.72 5.49 24.43
C VAL A 444 10.42 5.53 25.24
N GLN A 445 9.30 5.37 24.55
CA GLN A 445 8.01 5.18 25.19
C GLN A 445 7.73 3.69 25.31
N VAL A 446 7.73 3.15 26.52
CA VAL A 446 7.34 1.76 26.76
C VAL A 446 5.83 1.68 26.77
N LEU A 447 5.26 1.02 25.78
CA LEU A 447 3.81 0.87 25.58
C LEU A 447 3.17 -0.23 26.44
N GLY A 448 3.97 -0.95 27.19
CA GLY A 448 3.52 -2.04 28.07
C GLY A 448 3.88 -3.42 27.54
N THR A 449 3.26 -4.44 28.13
CA THR A 449 3.43 -5.83 27.73
C THR A 449 2.49 -6.19 26.58
N ARG A 450 2.78 -7.26 25.86
CA ARG A 450 1.97 -7.75 24.73
C ARG A 450 0.50 -7.94 25.09
N GLU A 451 0.18 -8.44 26.29
CA GLU A 451 -1.19 -8.65 26.75
C GLU A 451 -1.92 -7.35 27.13
N ALA A 452 -1.17 -6.34 27.52
CA ALA A 452 -1.71 -5.01 27.87
C ALA A 452 -1.87 -4.10 26.67
N GLN A 453 -1.35 -4.51 25.53
CA GLN A 453 -1.31 -3.71 24.31
C GLN A 453 -2.67 -3.70 23.63
N ASP A 454 -3.55 -2.86 24.07
CA ASP A 454 -4.32 -2.08 23.12
C ASP A 454 -3.31 -1.20 22.39
N LEU A 455 -2.74 -1.72 21.32
CA LEU A 455 -1.69 -1.03 20.56
C LEU A 455 -2.22 0.27 20.02
N ASN A 456 -2.18 1.26 20.85
CA ASN A 456 -2.43 2.62 20.49
C ASN A 456 -1.18 3.14 19.78
N TYR A 457 -1.15 2.97 18.46
CA TYR A 457 -0.29 3.75 17.61
C TYR A 457 -0.80 5.19 17.57
N GLY A 458 -0.78 5.83 18.67
CA GLY A 458 -1.11 7.20 18.87
C GLY A 458 -0.47 7.63 20.17
N PRO A 459 -0.41 8.92 20.46
CA PRO A 459 0.15 9.39 21.70
C PRO A 459 -0.58 8.70 22.87
N ILE A 460 0.15 7.89 23.62
CA ILE A 460 -0.36 7.16 24.78
C ILE A 460 -0.58 8.08 25.94
N THR A 461 0.15 9.16 25.95
CA THR A 461 -0.02 10.26 26.89
C THR A 461 -0.64 11.44 26.17
N PRO A 462 -1.69 12.07 26.72
CA PRO A 462 -2.17 13.32 26.19
C PRO A 462 -1.05 14.36 26.18
N GLY A 463 -1.05 15.23 25.19
CA GLY A 463 -0.08 16.30 25.06
C GLY A 463 1.01 16.05 24.03
N TYR A 464 1.57 17.15 23.53
CA TYR A 464 2.71 17.11 22.60
C TYR A 464 4.02 17.01 23.36
N LYS A 465 4.98 16.33 22.74
CA LYS A 465 6.37 16.19 23.23
C LYS A 465 7.35 16.69 22.18
N ALA A 466 8.50 17.15 22.63
CA ALA A 466 9.58 17.52 21.72
C ALA A 466 9.98 16.32 20.86
N GLY A 467 10.10 16.54 19.55
CA GLY A 467 10.37 15.52 18.58
C GLY A 467 9.12 14.93 17.92
N ASP A 468 7.92 15.15 18.46
CA ASP A 468 6.68 14.71 17.79
C ASP A 468 6.59 15.34 16.40
N ILE A 469 6.16 14.55 15.42
CA ILE A 469 6.02 14.98 14.03
C ILE A 469 4.55 15.09 13.69
N LEU A 470 4.10 16.29 13.40
CA LEU A 470 2.75 16.59 12.94
C LEU A 470 2.76 16.57 11.41
N ALA A 471 2.05 15.65 10.79
CA ALA A 471 1.90 15.59 9.35
C ALA A 471 0.55 16.17 8.93
N PHE A 472 0.58 17.08 7.97
CA PHE A 472 -0.60 17.77 7.47
C PHE A 472 -0.90 17.35 6.04
N THR A 473 -2.12 17.62 5.59
CA THR A 473 -2.51 17.56 4.18
C THR A 473 -3.11 18.89 3.79
N GLY A 474 -2.58 19.49 2.73
CA GLY A 474 -3.09 20.72 2.14
C GLY A 474 -3.73 20.48 0.80
N ARG A 475 -4.73 21.30 0.48
CA ARG A 475 -5.40 21.32 -0.82
C ARG A 475 -5.53 22.75 -1.30
N ALA A 476 -5.01 23.02 -2.51
CA ALA A 476 -5.32 24.25 -3.20
C ALA A 476 -6.16 23.94 -4.43
N ARG A 477 -7.26 24.65 -4.64
CA ARG A 477 -8.21 24.46 -5.74
C ARG A 477 -8.48 25.76 -6.47
N ASN A 478 -8.56 25.69 -7.78
CA ASN A 478 -9.00 26.80 -8.60
C ASN A 478 -10.51 26.70 -8.85
N ASP A 479 -11.29 27.53 -8.14
CA ASP A 479 -12.75 27.63 -8.30
C ASP A 479 -13.16 28.69 -9.34
N GLY A 480 -12.19 29.37 -9.95
CA GLY A 480 -12.41 30.41 -10.95
C GLY A 480 -12.45 29.87 -12.37
N SER A 481 -12.65 30.77 -13.31
CA SER A 481 -12.72 30.47 -14.75
C SER A 481 -11.39 30.64 -15.50
N HIS A 482 -10.32 31.07 -14.82
CA HIS A 482 -9.00 31.31 -15.42
C HIS A 482 -7.94 30.49 -14.69
N THR A 483 -6.86 30.14 -15.40
CA THR A 483 -5.74 29.45 -14.79
C THR A 483 -5.07 30.30 -13.71
N VAL A 484 -4.97 29.75 -12.50
CA VAL A 484 -4.17 30.32 -11.41
C VAL A 484 -2.74 29.80 -11.56
N ARG A 485 -1.76 30.70 -11.64
CA ARG A 485 -0.37 30.35 -11.95
C ARG A 485 0.52 30.42 -10.72
N ASP A 486 1.62 29.67 -10.79
CA ASP A 486 2.69 29.70 -9.78
C ASP A 486 2.15 29.52 -8.35
N VAL A 487 1.28 28.51 -8.18
CA VAL A 487 0.69 28.16 -6.87
C VAL A 487 1.76 27.49 -6.03
N ARG A 488 2.14 28.11 -4.90
CA ARG A 488 3.21 27.66 -4.01
C ARG A 488 2.70 27.50 -2.59
N LEU A 489 3.06 26.39 -1.97
CA LEU A 489 2.86 26.19 -0.54
C LEU A 489 4.05 26.82 0.23
N HIS A 490 3.74 27.50 1.34
CA HIS A 490 4.68 28.04 2.30
C HIS A 490 4.35 27.50 3.69
N GLY A 491 5.37 27.23 4.50
CA GLY A 491 5.24 26.70 5.86
C GLY A 491 6.22 25.58 6.16
N PRO A 492 6.09 24.91 7.29
CA PRO A 492 6.95 23.78 7.65
C PRO A 492 6.84 22.65 6.61
N GLY A 493 7.98 22.15 6.14
CA GLY A 493 8.03 21.10 5.12
C GLY A 493 7.56 21.52 3.72
N ALA A 494 7.19 22.79 3.50
CA ALA A 494 6.63 23.26 2.23
C ALA A 494 7.66 23.35 1.09
N GLY A 495 8.95 23.46 1.39
CA GLY A 495 10.01 23.56 0.39
C GLY A 495 10.20 22.32 -0.49
N GLU A 496 9.52 21.22 -0.16
CA GLU A 496 9.53 19.98 -0.94
C GLU A 496 8.55 19.98 -2.12
N PHE A 497 7.64 20.97 -2.21
CA PHE A 497 6.60 21.03 -3.25
C PHE A 497 6.94 22.07 -4.31
N PRO A 498 7.01 21.68 -5.59
CA PRO A 498 7.22 22.62 -6.68
C PRO A 498 6.01 23.53 -6.88
N ALA A 499 6.24 24.68 -7.48
CA ALA A 499 5.17 25.53 -7.94
C ALA A 499 4.37 24.85 -9.05
N THR A 500 3.05 25.02 -9.03
CA THR A 500 2.13 24.38 -9.97
C THR A 500 1.14 25.39 -10.53
N ASP A 501 0.80 25.29 -11.82
CA ASP A 501 -0.31 26.01 -12.41
C ASP A 501 -1.60 25.21 -12.26
N LEU A 502 -2.69 25.86 -11.86
CA LEU A 502 -4.00 25.23 -11.69
C LEU A 502 -5.00 25.77 -12.71
N PRO A 503 -5.33 25.01 -13.77
CA PRO A 503 -6.47 25.29 -14.64
C PRO A 503 -7.79 25.38 -13.87
N PRO A 504 -8.85 25.98 -14.44
CA PRO A 504 -10.18 26.02 -13.84
C PRO A 504 -10.68 24.65 -13.39
N GLY A 505 -11.22 24.57 -12.18
CA GLY A 505 -11.75 23.33 -11.59
C GLY A 505 -10.68 22.33 -11.12
N GLN A 506 -9.41 22.58 -11.37
CA GLN A 506 -8.32 21.70 -10.93
C GLN A 506 -7.89 21.99 -9.50
N GLU A 507 -7.33 20.97 -8.86
CA GLU A 507 -6.75 21.07 -7.52
C GLU A 507 -5.38 20.39 -7.46
N VAL A 508 -4.56 20.87 -6.53
CA VAL A 508 -3.31 20.23 -6.13
C VAL A 508 -3.41 19.81 -4.66
N LEU A 509 -2.93 18.61 -4.37
CA LEU A 509 -2.81 18.10 -3.02
C LEU A 509 -1.36 18.21 -2.55
N TYR A 510 -1.16 18.91 -1.43
CA TYR A 510 0.09 18.93 -0.69
C TYR A 510 -0.01 17.89 0.41
N PHE A 511 0.66 16.77 0.25
CA PHE A 511 0.62 15.69 1.22
C PHE A 511 1.92 15.63 2.02
N THR A 512 1.76 15.42 3.30
CA THR A 512 2.82 15.36 4.30
C THR A 512 3.80 16.54 4.39
N PRO A 513 3.39 17.81 4.27
CA PRO A 513 4.17 18.84 4.91
C PRO A 513 4.18 18.56 6.41
N THR A 514 5.37 18.51 7.02
CA THR A 514 5.54 18.09 8.41
C THR A 514 6.07 19.23 9.26
N TYR A 515 5.62 19.25 10.52
CA TYR A 515 6.18 20.09 11.57
C TYR A 515 6.71 19.20 12.69
N THR A 516 7.98 19.38 13.06
CA THR A 516 8.55 18.71 14.23
C THR A 516 8.42 19.61 15.44
N VAL A 517 7.72 19.12 16.46
CA VAL A 517 7.54 19.84 17.73
C VAL A 517 8.91 20.05 18.39
N THR A 518 9.23 21.27 18.71
CA THR A 518 10.51 21.62 19.30
C THR A 518 10.49 21.57 20.82
N ALA A 519 11.67 21.53 21.44
CA ALA A 519 11.80 21.64 22.90
C ALA A 519 11.32 23.02 23.43
N GLU A 520 11.23 24.03 22.58
CA GLU A 520 10.71 25.35 22.97
C GLU A 520 9.19 25.38 22.94
N ASP A 521 8.57 24.69 21.96
CA ASP A 521 7.11 24.59 21.86
C ASP A 521 6.50 23.96 23.13
N VAL A 522 7.12 22.89 23.62
CA VAL A 522 6.58 22.16 24.79
C VAL A 522 6.76 22.89 26.13
N LYS A 523 7.48 24.01 26.14
CA LYS A 523 7.58 24.89 27.32
C LYS A 523 6.43 25.89 27.41
N GLN A 524 5.66 26.01 26.35
CA GLN A 524 4.50 26.92 26.26
C GLN A 524 3.21 26.14 26.56
N ASP A 525 2.14 26.86 26.87
CA ASP A 525 0.80 26.25 26.99
C ASP A 525 0.28 25.77 25.62
N ALA A 526 0.65 26.47 24.57
CA ALA A 526 0.30 26.14 23.18
C ALA A 526 1.33 26.74 22.21
N PHE A 527 1.45 26.12 21.02
CA PHE A 527 2.24 26.64 19.90
C PHE A 527 1.39 26.71 18.64
N GLU A 528 1.87 27.42 17.62
CA GLU A 528 1.14 27.58 16.35
C GLU A 528 1.95 27.01 15.18
N VAL A 529 1.22 26.34 14.26
CA VAL A 529 1.75 25.86 12.99
C VAL A 529 0.97 26.54 11.87
N ALA A 530 1.65 27.30 11.03
CA ALA A 530 1.01 28.07 9.96
C ALA A 530 1.47 27.61 8.58
N PHE A 531 0.49 27.51 7.67
CA PHE A 531 0.71 27.26 6.26
C PHE A 531 0.03 28.35 5.44
N ALA A 532 0.60 28.67 4.29
CA ALA A 532 -0.01 29.58 3.33
C ALA A 532 0.20 29.06 1.91
N VAL A 533 -0.77 29.30 1.04
CA VAL A 533 -0.60 29.14 -0.39
C VAL A 533 -0.55 30.53 -1.03
N GLU A 534 0.44 30.75 -1.86
CA GLU A 534 0.60 31.97 -2.67
C GLU A 534 0.50 31.63 -4.15
N ALA A 535 -0.20 32.45 -4.93
CA ALA A 535 -0.37 32.23 -6.34
C ALA A 535 -0.47 33.54 -7.13
N ALA A 536 -0.11 33.54 -8.40
CA ALA A 536 -0.36 34.61 -9.34
C ALA A 536 -1.79 34.50 -9.90
N VAL A 537 -2.57 35.56 -9.69
CA VAL A 537 -3.97 35.62 -10.06
C VAL A 537 -4.21 36.92 -10.85
N GLY A 538 -4.42 36.78 -12.15
CA GLY A 538 -4.49 37.97 -13.04
C GLY A 538 -3.19 38.78 -13.01
N ALA A 539 -3.27 40.09 -12.75
CA ALA A 539 -2.11 40.97 -12.63
C ALA A 539 -1.53 41.09 -11.22
N GLY A 540 -2.07 40.33 -10.23
CA GLY A 540 -1.66 40.40 -8.83
C GLY A 540 -1.23 39.06 -8.28
N ARG A 541 -0.84 39.06 -7.00
CA ARG A 541 -0.64 37.82 -6.22
C ARG A 541 -1.69 37.73 -5.12
N ARG A 542 -2.14 36.50 -4.84
CA ARG A 542 -3.08 36.20 -3.76
C ARG A 542 -2.44 35.23 -2.80
N GLN A 543 -2.64 35.46 -1.51
CA GLN A 543 -2.19 34.56 -0.45
C GLN A 543 -3.37 34.15 0.42
N LEU A 544 -3.48 32.84 0.69
CA LEU A 544 -4.44 32.27 1.63
C LEU A 544 -3.66 31.53 2.70
N SER A 545 -4.05 31.63 3.96
CA SER A 545 -3.35 30.96 5.05
C SER A 545 -4.30 30.16 5.95
N ARG A 546 -3.72 29.14 6.61
CA ARG A 546 -4.30 28.35 7.70
C ARG A 546 -3.32 28.28 8.84
N THR A 547 -3.77 28.61 10.04
CA THR A 547 -2.98 28.52 11.27
C THR A 547 -3.67 27.55 12.24
N PHE A 548 -2.88 26.63 12.77
CA PHE A 548 -3.30 25.65 13.76
C PHE A 548 -2.72 26.04 15.12
N ARG A 549 -3.55 26.08 16.14
CA ARG A 549 -3.13 26.18 17.52
C ARG A 549 -3.13 24.79 18.15
N CYS A 550 -1.97 24.38 18.63
CA CYS A 550 -1.71 23.09 19.24
C CYS A 550 -1.58 23.27 20.75
N ASP A 551 -2.51 22.71 21.52
CA ASP A 551 -2.48 22.75 22.98
C ASP A 551 -1.51 21.69 23.51
N VAL A 552 -0.46 22.11 24.21
CA VAL A 552 0.63 21.22 24.61
C VAL A 552 0.17 20.17 25.59
N ALA A 553 -0.64 20.52 26.57
CA ALA A 553 -1.03 19.61 27.64
C ALA A 553 -2.05 18.55 27.20
N SER A 554 -2.99 18.93 26.34
CA SER A 554 -4.06 18.01 25.89
C SER A 554 -3.73 17.29 24.59
N GLY A 555 -2.76 17.76 23.80
CA GLY A 555 -2.54 17.29 22.43
C GLY A 555 -3.63 17.72 21.46
N GLY A 556 -4.53 18.62 21.91
CA GLY A 556 -5.60 19.15 21.09
C GLY A 556 -5.07 20.08 19.99
N ILE A 557 -5.76 20.07 18.84
CA ILE A 557 -5.47 21.00 17.74
C ILE A 557 -6.75 21.70 17.31
N THR A 558 -6.66 23.00 17.10
CA THR A 558 -7.78 23.84 16.63
C THR A 558 -7.30 24.75 15.50
N VAL A 559 -8.18 25.08 14.56
CA VAL A 559 -7.90 26.10 13.56
C VAL A 559 -8.00 27.47 14.21
N ALA A 560 -6.86 28.16 14.34
CA ALA A 560 -6.79 29.46 15.02
C ALA A 560 -7.18 30.63 14.10
N GLY A 561 -7.05 30.48 12.75
CA GLY A 561 -7.40 31.50 11.80
C GLY A 561 -7.28 31.06 10.35
N SER A 562 -8.08 31.67 9.50
CA SER A 562 -7.92 31.63 8.04
C SER A 562 -8.00 33.04 7.49
N THR A 563 -7.02 33.48 6.72
CA THR A 563 -7.03 34.82 6.09
C THR A 563 -6.84 34.69 4.59
N GLY A 564 -7.58 35.49 3.81
CA GLY A 564 -7.31 35.70 2.39
C GLY A 564 -6.93 37.17 2.17
N ARG A 565 -5.80 37.41 1.52
CA ARG A 565 -5.38 38.72 1.00
C ARG A 565 -5.12 38.66 -0.49
#